data_0956635d62b88384d98b5d7de3e5ac27
#
_entry.id   0956635d62b88384d98b5d7de3e5ac27
#
_cell.length_a   1.000
_cell.length_b   1.000
_cell.length_c   1.000
_cell.angle_alpha   90.00
_cell.angle_beta   90.00
_cell.angle_gamma   90.00
#
_symmetry.space_group_name_H-M   'P 1'
#
loop_
_entity.id
_entity.type
_entity.pdbx_description
1 polymer ?
#
loop_
_entity_poly.entity_id
_entity_poly.type
_entity_poly.pdbx_seq_one_letter_code
_entity_poly.pdbx_strand_id
1 'polypeptide(L)'
;MSLFPPIEPHATGMLGVPGAELFWETSGNPRGIPALYLHGGPGAGLLSGHRRRFCPETFRIVAFDQRGAGRSLPRADESAELLATCDFRTFVRDIEALRVHLGVDAWLLHGVSFGASLALAYATSHPHRVLGVVGMALSTTRASDVDWMTEGVGKLFPEAWAELSEAAPRPPGTRLVEAYRALLASPDPNVRERAARSWVAWEEAHVSLGGKGGDPRFADPRFRATFATLVCHVFAELGEAFPMGDLARVSHLPTVLVHGRLDVSSPVGVPFEVARRWGPRCELQVVEDEGHGGPKMVDACARAIARLASTHLLEPRLTGPASP
;
A
#
# COMPACT_ATOMS: atom_id res chain seq x y z
N MET A 1 2.24 23.13 2.89
CA MET A 1 1.78 22.95 4.28
C MET A 1 2.82 22.04 4.94
N SER A 2 3.39 22.40 6.07
CA SER A 2 4.29 21.49 6.77
C SER A 2 3.47 20.34 7.37
N LEU A 3 4.06 19.15 7.44
CA LEU A 3 3.45 18.01 8.14
C LEU A 3 3.09 18.39 9.58
N PHE A 4 2.02 17.82 10.11
CA PHE A 4 1.62 18.03 11.50
C PHE A 4 2.70 17.53 12.48
N PRO A 5 2.74 18.04 13.71
CA PRO A 5 3.65 17.56 14.73
C PRO A 5 3.50 16.04 14.94
N PRO A 6 4.56 15.35 15.41
CA PRO A 6 4.45 13.95 15.82
C PRO A 6 3.42 13.80 16.96
N ILE A 7 2.63 12.76 16.88
CA ILE A 7 1.69 12.35 17.93
C ILE A 7 1.82 10.86 18.19
N GLU A 8 1.51 10.43 19.41
CA GLU A 8 1.46 9.01 19.76
C GLU A 8 0.03 8.45 19.63
N PRO A 9 -0.12 7.14 19.40
CA PRO A 9 -1.43 6.50 19.43
C PRO A 9 -1.99 6.54 20.86
N HIS A 10 -3.28 6.81 20.97
CA HIS A 10 -4.01 6.75 22.24
C HIS A 10 -4.60 5.36 22.50
N ALA A 11 -4.66 4.50 21.51
CA ALA A 11 -5.02 3.09 21.64
C ALA A 11 -4.32 2.24 20.60
N THR A 12 -3.96 1.02 21.00
CA THR A 12 -3.39 -0.04 20.15
C THR A 12 -4.00 -1.38 20.55
N GLY A 13 -3.97 -2.34 19.65
CA GLY A 13 -4.43 -3.69 19.95
C GLY A 13 -4.11 -4.68 18.85
N MET A 14 -4.53 -5.92 19.09
CA MET A 14 -4.50 -7.02 18.12
C MET A 14 -5.94 -7.38 17.75
N LEU A 15 -6.20 -7.54 16.47
CA LEU A 15 -7.48 -8.02 15.94
C LEU A 15 -7.30 -9.43 15.38
N GLY A 16 -7.94 -10.42 16.00
CA GLY A 16 -8.02 -11.77 15.47
C GLY A 16 -8.88 -11.81 14.21
N VAL A 17 -8.32 -12.29 13.10
CA VAL A 17 -9.00 -12.58 11.84
C VAL A 17 -8.64 -14.01 11.40
N PRO A 18 -9.38 -14.63 10.46
CA PRO A 18 -9.03 -15.97 9.99
C PRO A 18 -7.57 -16.06 9.52
N GLY A 19 -6.77 -16.85 10.22
CA GLY A 19 -5.36 -17.12 9.92
C GLY A 19 -4.36 -16.04 10.32
N ALA A 20 -4.77 -14.94 11.00
CA ALA A 20 -3.85 -13.89 11.44
C ALA A 20 -4.36 -13.12 12.67
N GLU A 21 -3.45 -12.41 13.33
CA GLU A 21 -3.73 -11.36 14.28
C GLU A 21 -3.16 -10.04 13.75
N LEU A 22 -4.00 -9.05 13.54
CA LEU A 22 -3.63 -7.77 12.94
C LEU A 22 -3.35 -6.74 14.02
N PHE A 23 -2.13 -6.21 14.04
CA PHE A 23 -1.81 -5.07 14.90
C PHE A 23 -2.47 -3.80 14.34
N TRP A 24 -3.18 -3.06 15.18
CA TRP A 24 -3.77 -1.78 14.83
C TRP A 24 -3.46 -0.70 15.88
N GLU A 25 -3.53 0.56 15.43
CA GLU A 25 -3.40 1.72 16.28
C GLU A 25 -4.39 2.81 15.90
N THR A 26 -4.81 3.62 16.88
CA THR A 26 -5.58 4.85 16.67
C THR A 26 -4.90 6.04 17.34
N SER A 27 -4.93 7.18 16.66
CA SER A 27 -4.34 8.45 17.13
C SER A 27 -5.23 9.63 16.74
N GLY A 28 -4.88 10.83 17.20
CA GLY A 28 -5.62 12.05 16.92
C GLY A 28 -6.93 12.15 17.73
N ASN A 29 -7.97 12.76 17.16
CA ASN A 29 -9.25 13.02 17.82
C ASN A 29 -10.14 11.76 17.79
N PRO A 30 -10.46 11.12 18.96
CA PRO A 30 -11.31 9.92 18.97
C PRO A 30 -12.72 10.14 18.39
N ARG A 31 -13.20 11.39 18.35
CA ARG A 31 -14.51 11.77 17.79
C ARG A 31 -14.39 12.47 16.43
N GLY A 32 -13.19 12.52 15.87
CA GLY A 32 -12.92 13.12 14.58
C GLY A 32 -13.41 12.26 13.40
N ILE A 33 -13.21 12.77 12.18
CA ILE A 33 -13.52 12.04 10.96
C ILE A 33 -12.62 10.79 10.91
N PRO A 34 -13.19 9.58 10.78
CA PRO A 34 -12.39 8.38 10.66
C PRO A 34 -11.55 8.42 9.37
N ALA A 35 -10.26 8.19 9.50
CA ALA A 35 -9.34 8.05 8.38
C ALA A 35 -8.49 6.79 8.56
N LEU A 36 -8.36 5.98 7.52
CA LEU A 36 -7.53 4.79 7.51
C LEU A 36 -6.27 5.02 6.67
N TYR A 37 -5.11 4.77 7.27
CA TYR A 37 -3.84 4.71 6.55
C TYR A 37 -3.47 3.28 6.18
N LEU A 38 -3.08 3.07 4.92
CA LEU A 38 -2.65 1.78 4.35
C LEU A 38 -1.20 1.90 3.87
N HIS A 39 -0.31 1.14 4.49
CA HIS A 39 1.11 1.12 4.12
C HIS A 39 1.36 0.38 2.80
N GLY A 40 2.51 0.65 2.19
CA GLY A 40 2.96 0.03 0.94
C GLY A 40 3.69 -1.30 1.14
N GLY A 41 4.42 -1.68 0.15
CA GLY A 41 5.13 -2.94 -0.02
C GLY A 41 4.48 -3.78 -1.11
N PRO A 42 3.72 -4.87 -0.77
CA PRO A 42 3.22 -5.28 0.55
C PRO A 42 4.33 -5.58 1.55
N GLY A 43 4.04 -5.45 2.85
CA GLY A 43 5.01 -5.86 3.87
C GLY A 43 5.83 -4.74 4.51
N ALA A 44 5.69 -3.48 4.06
CA ALA A 44 6.45 -2.37 4.65
C ALA A 44 6.14 -2.10 6.13
N GLY A 45 4.94 -2.45 6.61
CA GLY A 45 4.50 -2.17 7.96
C GLY A 45 4.35 -0.66 8.25
N LEU A 46 3.91 -0.33 9.45
CA LEU A 46 3.68 1.04 9.86
C LEU A 46 4.98 1.74 10.30
N LEU A 47 5.11 3.00 9.92
CA LEU A 47 6.06 3.98 10.44
C LEU A 47 5.28 5.13 11.06
N SER A 48 5.74 5.68 12.18
CA SER A 48 5.05 6.77 12.90
C SER A 48 4.80 8.04 12.06
N GLY A 49 5.57 8.22 11.01
CA GLY A 49 5.43 9.37 10.08
C GLY A 49 4.10 9.47 9.37
N HIS A 50 3.33 8.39 9.25
CA HIS A 50 2.01 8.42 8.60
C HIS A 50 1.02 9.32 9.33
N ARG A 51 1.08 9.37 10.68
CA ARG A 51 0.18 10.17 11.53
C ARG A 51 0.27 11.66 11.22
N ARG A 52 1.45 12.14 10.79
CA ARG A 52 1.73 13.54 10.50
C ARG A 52 1.09 14.07 9.21
N ARG A 53 0.43 13.21 8.44
CA ARG A 53 -0.29 13.58 7.20
C ARG A 53 -1.73 14.04 7.47
N PHE A 54 -2.21 13.82 8.68
CA PHE A 54 -3.58 14.11 9.10
C PHE A 54 -3.59 15.16 10.21
N CYS A 55 -4.55 16.10 10.15
CA CYS A 55 -4.79 17.04 11.24
C CYS A 55 -5.30 16.30 12.48
N PRO A 56 -4.55 16.26 13.59
CA PRO A 56 -4.93 15.44 14.74
C PRO A 56 -6.19 15.91 15.45
N GLU A 57 -6.57 17.18 15.32
CA GLU A 57 -7.81 17.72 15.87
C GLU A 57 -9.03 17.31 15.04
N THR A 58 -8.85 17.10 13.74
CA THR A 58 -9.92 16.80 12.77
C THR A 58 -10.17 15.31 12.62
N PHE A 59 -9.12 14.49 12.67
CA PHE A 59 -9.22 13.07 12.30
C PHE A 59 -9.07 12.13 13.50
N ARG A 60 -9.88 11.06 13.50
CA ARG A 60 -9.57 9.79 14.16
C ARG A 60 -8.72 8.99 13.20
N ILE A 61 -7.41 8.99 13.40
CA ILE A 61 -6.43 8.38 12.52
C ILE A 61 -6.29 6.91 12.90
N VAL A 62 -6.68 6.01 12.02
CA VAL A 62 -6.54 4.56 12.16
C VAL A 62 -5.43 4.08 11.23
N ALA A 63 -4.61 3.17 11.71
CA ALA A 63 -3.62 2.47 10.92
C ALA A 63 -3.44 1.04 11.43
N PHE A 64 -3.02 0.12 10.58
CA PHE A 64 -2.73 -1.25 10.98
C PHE A 64 -1.58 -1.82 10.15
N ASP A 65 -0.85 -2.75 10.74
CA ASP A 65 0.08 -3.58 10.01
C ASP A 65 -0.72 -4.66 9.27
N GLN A 66 -0.65 -4.70 7.94
CA GLN A 66 -1.35 -5.69 7.13
C GLN A 66 -0.89 -7.10 7.49
N ARG A 67 -1.70 -8.13 7.17
CA ARG A 67 -1.34 -9.52 7.48
C ARG A 67 0.05 -9.88 6.96
N GLY A 68 0.81 -10.59 7.76
CA GLY A 68 2.17 -11.00 7.45
C GLY A 68 3.23 -9.91 7.58
N ALA A 69 2.86 -8.66 7.95
CA ALA A 69 3.76 -7.52 8.02
C ALA A 69 3.86 -6.91 9.41
N GLY A 70 4.97 -6.25 9.68
CA GLY A 70 5.16 -5.41 10.86
C GLY A 70 4.99 -6.18 12.17
N ARG A 71 4.01 -5.75 12.98
CA ARG A 71 3.64 -6.33 14.29
C ARG A 71 2.48 -7.33 14.20
N SER A 72 1.87 -7.49 13.01
CA SER A 72 0.86 -8.52 12.76
C SER A 72 1.48 -9.92 12.77
N LEU A 73 0.70 -10.91 13.21
CA LEU A 73 1.17 -12.28 13.43
C LEU A 73 0.32 -13.31 12.67
N PRO A 74 0.93 -14.43 12.26
CA PRO A 74 2.37 -14.64 12.13
C PRO A 74 2.96 -13.75 11.04
N ARG A 75 4.30 -13.56 11.00
CA ARG A 75 4.95 -12.87 9.91
C ARG A 75 5.01 -13.74 8.66
N ALA A 76 5.13 -13.13 7.49
CA ALA A 76 5.12 -13.80 6.20
C ALA A 76 6.25 -14.84 6.04
N ASP A 77 7.42 -14.59 6.62
CA ASP A 77 8.57 -15.51 6.60
C ASP A 77 8.48 -16.65 7.62
N GLU A 78 7.46 -16.66 8.49
CA GLU A 78 7.27 -17.64 9.56
C GLU A 78 6.20 -18.68 9.25
N SER A 79 5.26 -18.42 8.33
CA SER A 79 4.12 -19.31 8.09
C SER A 79 3.71 -19.39 6.63
N ALA A 80 3.84 -20.58 6.06
CA ALA A 80 3.33 -20.91 4.74
C ALA A 80 1.79 -20.87 4.68
N GLU A 81 1.14 -21.24 5.78
CA GLU A 81 -0.32 -21.22 5.92
C GLU A 81 -0.84 -19.78 5.85
N LEU A 82 -0.16 -18.84 6.50
CA LEU A 82 -0.48 -17.42 6.37
C LEU A 82 -0.32 -16.95 4.92
N LEU A 83 0.85 -17.25 4.30
CA LEU A 83 1.12 -16.83 2.91
C LEU A 83 0.03 -17.31 1.95
N ALA A 84 -0.46 -18.53 2.09
CA ALA A 84 -1.55 -19.06 1.28
C ALA A 84 -2.86 -18.26 1.40
N THR A 85 -2.98 -17.38 2.41
CA THR A 85 -4.13 -16.49 2.60
C THR A 85 -3.84 -15.03 2.17
N CYS A 86 -2.62 -14.71 1.76
CA CYS A 86 -2.20 -13.36 1.39
C CYS A 86 -2.63 -13.03 -0.05
N ASP A 87 -3.92 -12.90 -0.27
CA ASP A 87 -4.51 -12.44 -1.52
C ASP A 87 -5.25 -11.09 -1.34
N PHE A 88 -5.55 -10.42 -2.47
CA PHE A 88 -6.20 -9.11 -2.45
C PHE A 88 -7.56 -9.12 -1.75
N ARG A 89 -8.34 -10.17 -1.94
CA ARG A 89 -9.67 -10.30 -1.31
C ARG A 89 -9.56 -10.43 0.20
N THR A 90 -8.55 -11.13 0.65
CA THR A 90 -8.30 -11.30 2.08
C THR A 90 -7.79 -9.99 2.71
N PHE A 91 -6.89 -9.27 2.06
CA PHE A 91 -6.50 -7.93 2.51
C PHE A 91 -7.70 -6.96 2.59
N VAL A 92 -8.62 -7.00 1.64
CA VAL A 92 -9.85 -6.19 1.67
C VAL A 92 -10.77 -6.63 2.82
N ARG A 93 -10.91 -7.93 3.08
CA ARG A 93 -11.67 -8.46 4.23
C ARG A 93 -11.08 -8.05 5.56
N ASP A 94 -9.75 -8.01 5.66
CA ASP A 94 -9.06 -7.52 6.88
C ASP A 94 -9.38 -6.06 7.17
N ILE A 95 -9.40 -5.21 6.14
CA ILE A 95 -9.80 -3.80 6.27
C ILE A 95 -11.24 -3.69 6.77
N GLU A 96 -12.16 -4.49 6.23
CA GLU A 96 -13.56 -4.48 6.68
C GLU A 96 -13.72 -5.02 8.10
N ALA A 97 -12.98 -6.08 8.46
CA ALA A 97 -12.96 -6.60 9.83
C ALA A 97 -12.46 -5.54 10.83
N LEU A 98 -11.41 -4.79 10.48
CA LEU A 98 -10.90 -3.70 11.31
C LEU A 98 -11.93 -2.57 11.45
N ARG A 99 -12.61 -2.20 10.36
CA ARG A 99 -13.67 -1.18 10.39
C ARG A 99 -14.77 -1.55 11.38
N VAL A 100 -15.26 -2.79 11.28
CA VAL A 100 -16.30 -3.31 12.17
C VAL A 100 -15.84 -3.36 13.61
N HIS A 101 -14.62 -3.88 13.86
CA HIS A 101 -14.02 -3.96 15.20
C HIS A 101 -13.93 -2.59 15.89
N LEU A 102 -13.56 -1.54 15.15
CA LEU A 102 -13.41 -0.20 15.68
C LEU A 102 -14.71 0.63 15.69
N GLY A 103 -15.83 0.04 15.28
CA GLY A 103 -17.15 0.71 15.25
C GLY A 103 -17.17 1.91 14.29
N VAL A 104 -16.41 1.86 13.19
CA VAL A 104 -16.36 2.92 12.19
C VAL A 104 -17.43 2.68 11.14
N ASP A 105 -18.27 3.67 10.85
CA ASP A 105 -19.29 3.56 9.80
C ASP A 105 -18.69 3.68 8.40
N ALA A 106 -17.93 4.75 8.17
CA ALA A 106 -17.18 4.98 6.94
C ALA A 106 -15.93 5.79 7.24
N TRP A 107 -14.90 5.69 6.41
CA TRP A 107 -13.63 6.38 6.57
C TRP A 107 -13.06 6.98 5.29
N LEU A 108 -12.26 8.00 5.45
CA LEU A 108 -11.38 8.48 4.38
C LEU A 108 -10.18 7.54 4.30
N LEU A 109 -9.86 7.10 3.08
CA LEU A 109 -8.73 6.19 2.85
C LEU A 109 -7.50 6.96 2.38
N HIS A 110 -6.34 6.69 2.97
CA HIS A 110 -5.06 7.14 2.47
C HIS A 110 -4.11 5.96 2.33
N GLY A 111 -3.77 5.60 1.09
CA GLY A 111 -2.87 4.50 0.78
C GLY A 111 -1.60 4.97 0.07
N VAL A 112 -0.50 4.25 0.28
CA VAL A 112 0.80 4.49 -0.35
C VAL A 112 1.24 3.26 -1.12
N SER A 113 1.63 3.40 -2.40
CA SER A 113 2.09 2.29 -3.24
C SER A 113 1.06 1.16 -3.29
N PHE A 114 1.41 -0.06 -2.91
CA PHE A 114 0.47 -1.17 -2.74
C PHE A 114 -0.75 -0.81 -1.86
N GLY A 115 -0.54 -0.01 -0.80
CA GLY A 115 -1.64 0.48 0.05
C GLY A 115 -2.63 1.36 -0.70
N ALA A 116 -2.19 2.08 -1.73
CA ALA A 116 -3.09 2.83 -2.61
C ALA A 116 -3.97 1.89 -3.44
N SER A 117 -3.41 0.79 -3.95
CA SER A 117 -4.16 -0.26 -4.64
C SER A 117 -5.19 -0.92 -3.73
N LEU A 118 -4.83 -1.20 -2.47
CA LEU A 118 -5.78 -1.72 -1.48
C LEU A 118 -6.89 -0.72 -1.17
N ALA A 119 -6.59 0.58 -1.07
CA ALA A 119 -7.60 1.62 -0.87
C ALA A 119 -8.64 1.63 -2.00
N LEU A 120 -8.18 1.54 -3.26
CA LEU A 120 -9.06 1.48 -4.42
C LEU A 120 -9.87 0.18 -4.47
N ALA A 121 -9.23 -0.96 -4.18
CA ALA A 121 -9.91 -2.25 -4.14
C ALA A 121 -10.97 -2.32 -3.01
N TYR A 122 -10.66 -1.76 -1.85
CA TYR A 122 -11.65 -1.64 -0.78
C TYR A 122 -12.80 -0.71 -1.18
N ALA A 123 -12.52 0.42 -1.82
CA ALA A 123 -13.53 1.35 -2.28
C ALA A 123 -14.49 0.71 -3.30
N THR A 124 -13.98 -0.12 -4.23
CA THR A 124 -14.83 -0.84 -5.20
C THR A 124 -15.67 -1.93 -4.54
N SER A 125 -15.16 -2.57 -3.48
CA SER A 125 -15.87 -3.64 -2.75
C SER A 125 -16.87 -3.10 -1.73
N HIS A 126 -16.57 -1.95 -1.11
CA HIS A 126 -17.34 -1.36 -0.02
C HIS A 126 -17.61 0.15 -0.23
N PRO A 127 -18.21 0.58 -1.35
CA PRO A 127 -18.32 1.99 -1.71
C PRO A 127 -19.05 2.84 -0.67
N HIS A 128 -20.04 2.26 0.04
CA HIS A 128 -20.81 2.95 1.09
C HIS A 128 -20.02 3.13 2.41
N ARG A 129 -18.81 2.56 2.50
CA ARG A 129 -17.90 2.65 3.67
C ARG A 129 -16.73 3.59 3.41
N VAL A 130 -16.74 4.33 2.29
CA VAL A 130 -15.66 5.21 1.88
C VAL A 130 -16.17 6.64 1.71
N LEU A 131 -15.52 7.58 2.41
CA LEU A 131 -15.79 9.02 2.32
C LEU A 131 -15.00 9.67 1.18
N GLY A 132 -13.90 9.08 0.77
CA GLY A 132 -13.01 9.52 -0.29
C GLY A 132 -11.68 8.77 -0.22
N VAL A 133 -10.87 8.91 -1.26
CA VAL A 133 -9.58 8.22 -1.38
C VAL A 133 -8.46 9.20 -1.71
N VAL A 134 -7.33 9.10 -1.00
CA VAL A 134 -6.07 9.75 -1.38
C VAL A 134 -5.01 8.67 -1.56
N GLY A 135 -4.61 8.42 -2.81
CA GLY A 135 -3.55 7.47 -3.17
C GLY A 135 -2.24 8.17 -3.49
N MET A 136 -1.12 7.66 -2.96
CA MET A 136 0.23 8.13 -3.29
C MET A 136 1.03 7.02 -3.96
N ALA A 137 1.73 7.34 -5.06
CA ALA A 137 2.62 6.42 -5.77
C ALA A 137 1.93 5.08 -6.11
N LEU A 138 0.74 5.15 -6.70
CA LEU A 138 -0.10 3.98 -6.98
C LEU A 138 0.63 2.93 -7.83
N SER A 139 0.63 1.68 -7.34
CA SER A 139 1.08 0.51 -8.10
C SER A 139 -0.05 -0.52 -8.13
N THR A 140 -0.61 -0.80 -9.32
CA THR A 140 -1.81 -1.65 -9.43
C THR A 140 -1.55 -3.13 -9.30
N THR A 141 -0.30 -3.58 -9.26
CA THR A 141 0.10 -4.99 -9.10
C THR A 141 -0.48 -5.96 -10.15
N ARG A 142 -0.93 -5.48 -11.29
CA ARG A 142 -1.27 -6.32 -12.45
C ARG A 142 -0.02 -7.06 -12.93
N ALA A 143 -0.21 -8.20 -13.60
CA ALA A 143 0.93 -8.95 -14.15
C ALA A 143 1.88 -8.07 -14.98
N SER A 144 1.33 -7.20 -15.84
CA SER A 144 2.11 -6.25 -16.64
C SER A 144 2.90 -5.23 -15.80
N ASP A 145 2.36 -4.80 -14.66
CA ASP A 145 3.02 -3.84 -13.78
C ASP A 145 4.13 -4.52 -12.96
N VAL A 146 3.88 -5.76 -12.53
CA VAL A 146 4.91 -6.59 -11.87
C VAL A 146 6.03 -6.95 -12.84
N ASP A 147 5.70 -7.34 -14.08
CA ASP A 147 6.70 -7.63 -15.13
C ASP A 147 7.52 -6.37 -15.47
N TRP A 148 6.89 -5.19 -15.46
CA TRP A 148 7.63 -3.94 -15.59
C TRP A 148 8.62 -3.74 -14.43
N MET A 149 8.20 -3.89 -13.18
CA MET A 149 9.06 -3.70 -12.00
C MET A 149 10.22 -4.70 -11.92
N THR A 150 10.01 -5.94 -12.39
CA THR A 150 10.99 -7.01 -12.23
C THR A 150 11.84 -7.26 -13.48
N GLU A 151 11.35 -6.91 -14.65
CA GLU A 151 12.04 -7.14 -15.93
C GLU A 151 12.23 -5.83 -16.72
N GLY A 152 11.17 -5.03 -16.88
CA GLY A 152 11.17 -3.85 -17.75
C GLY A 152 12.08 -2.74 -17.27
N VAL A 153 12.01 -2.40 -15.98
CA VAL A 153 12.79 -1.31 -15.38
C VAL A 153 14.28 -1.66 -15.28
N GLY A 154 14.66 -2.93 -15.45
CA GLY A 154 16.05 -3.38 -15.56
C GLY A 154 16.82 -2.71 -16.71
N LYS A 155 16.12 -2.22 -17.74
CA LYS A 155 16.75 -1.43 -18.80
C LYS A 155 17.30 -0.08 -18.34
N LEU A 156 16.81 0.42 -17.20
CA LEU A 156 17.26 1.67 -16.59
C LEU A 156 18.37 1.42 -15.54
N PHE A 157 18.43 0.20 -14.99
CA PHE A 157 19.37 -0.22 -13.94
C PHE A 157 19.99 -1.58 -14.31
N PRO A 158 20.75 -1.66 -15.42
CA PRO A 158 21.20 -2.95 -15.96
C PRO A 158 22.15 -3.70 -15.02
N GLU A 159 22.97 -3.01 -14.24
CA GLU A 159 23.88 -3.62 -13.28
C GLU A 159 23.12 -4.28 -12.14
N ALA A 160 22.22 -3.54 -11.48
CA ALA A 160 21.40 -4.06 -10.40
C ALA A 160 20.46 -5.19 -10.87
N TRP A 161 19.95 -5.08 -12.10
CA TRP A 161 19.11 -6.13 -12.69
C TRP A 161 19.90 -7.41 -13.00
N ALA A 162 21.13 -7.28 -13.48
CA ALA A 162 22.02 -8.43 -13.71
C ALA A 162 22.26 -9.19 -12.40
N GLU A 163 22.64 -8.48 -11.32
CA GLU A 163 22.82 -9.08 -9.99
C GLU A 163 21.54 -9.78 -9.48
N LEU A 164 20.37 -9.13 -9.63
CA LEU A 164 19.09 -9.72 -9.28
C LEU A 164 18.80 -10.99 -10.07
N SER A 165 19.01 -10.96 -11.39
CA SER A 165 18.70 -12.07 -12.29
C SER A 165 19.65 -13.25 -12.09
N GLU A 166 20.93 -13.00 -11.89
CA GLU A 166 21.96 -14.03 -11.61
C GLU A 166 21.74 -14.72 -10.26
N ALA A 167 21.27 -13.99 -9.27
CA ALA A 167 20.95 -14.55 -7.94
C ALA A 167 19.75 -15.51 -7.94
N ALA A 168 18.92 -15.49 -9.00
CA ALA A 168 17.75 -16.35 -9.15
C ALA A 168 17.74 -17.07 -10.50
N PRO A 169 18.64 -18.05 -10.71
CA PRO A 169 18.64 -18.89 -11.91
C PRO A 169 17.27 -19.56 -12.12
N ARG A 170 16.74 -19.45 -13.33
CA ARG A 170 15.39 -19.96 -13.62
C ARG A 170 15.28 -20.53 -15.04
N PRO A 171 14.39 -21.52 -15.28
CA PRO A 171 14.08 -21.99 -16.62
C PRO A 171 13.54 -20.86 -17.50
N PRO A 172 13.75 -20.92 -18.83
CA PRO A 172 13.13 -20.00 -19.76
C PRO A 172 11.60 -19.95 -19.59
N GLY A 173 11.04 -18.72 -19.58
CA GLY A 173 9.60 -18.50 -19.42
C GLY A 173 9.11 -18.42 -17.96
N THR A 174 9.96 -18.69 -16.99
CA THR A 174 9.63 -18.46 -15.55
C THR A 174 9.86 -16.97 -15.24
N ARG A 175 8.86 -16.32 -14.63
CA ARG A 175 8.98 -14.93 -14.20
C ARG A 175 9.97 -14.81 -13.05
N LEU A 176 10.72 -13.71 -13.00
CA LEU A 176 11.73 -13.48 -11.97
C LEU A 176 11.13 -13.51 -10.55
N VAL A 177 9.96 -12.90 -10.37
CA VAL A 177 9.25 -12.90 -9.08
C VAL A 177 8.87 -14.31 -8.61
N GLU A 178 8.56 -15.24 -9.52
CA GLU A 178 8.25 -16.64 -9.19
C GLU A 178 9.52 -17.38 -8.74
N ALA A 179 10.65 -17.12 -9.39
CA ALA A 179 11.94 -17.67 -8.97
C ALA A 179 12.32 -17.18 -7.56
N TYR A 180 12.15 -15.89 -7.28
CA TYR A 180 12.37 -15.35 -5.94
C TYR A 180 11.43 -15.93 -4.89
N ARG A 181 10.14 -16.10 -5.20
CA ARG A 181 9.18 -16.79 -4.33
C ARG A 181 9.67 -18.18 -3.95
N ALA A 182 10.18 -18.94 -4.91
CA ALA A 182 10.70 -20.29 -4.66
C ALA A 182 11.98 -20.27 -3.77
N LEU A 183 12.90 -19.32 -4.02
CA LEU A 183 14.11 -19.16 -3.19
C LEU A 183 13.76 -18.77 -1.75
N LEU A 184 12.80 -17.87 -1.56
CA LEU A 184 12.35 -17.40 -0.25
C LEU A 184 11.56 -18.47 0.53
N ALA A 185 11.01 -19.47 -0.16
CA ALA A 185 10.39 -20.65 0.44
C ALA A 185 11.39 -21.80 0.69
N SER A 186 12.68 -21.63 0.40
CA SER A 186 13.70 -22.68 0.59
C SER A 186 13.78 -23.12 2.06
N PRO A 187 13.99 -24.41 2.36
CA PRO A 187 14.28 -24.87 3.72
C PRO A 187 15.64 -24.37 4.24
N ASP A 188 16.61 -24.07 3.34
CA ASP A 188 17.91 -23.51 3.72
C ASP A 188 17.81 -22.01 4.05
N PRO A 189 18.08 -21.61 5.32
CA PRO A 189 18.01 -20.20 5.73
C PRO A 189 19.03 -19.32 5.00
N ASN A 190 20.17 -19.85 4.55
CA ASN A 190 21.16 -19.09 3.81
C ASN A 190 20.67 -18.77 2.39
N VAL A 191 19.90 -19.67 1.78
CA VAL A 191 19.26 -19.41 0.48
C VAL A 191 18.22 -18.27 0.64
N ARG A 192 17.36 -18.37 1.67
CA ARG A 192 16.36 -17.32 1.94
C ARG A 192 16.99 -15.97 2.20
N GLU A 193 18.03 -15.93 3.03
CA GLU A 193 18.70 -14.65 3.34
C GLU A 193 19.37 -14.02 2.11
N ARG A 194 20.05 -14.81 1.27
CA ARG A 194 20.63 -14.28 0.02
C ARG A 194 19.54 -13.76 -0.90
N ALA A 195 18.45 -14.49 -1.08
CA ALA A 195 17.32 -14.06 -1.89
C ALA A 195 16.70 -12.75 -1.36
N ALA A 196 16.49 -12.65 -0.05
CA ALA A 196 15.95 -11.44 0.58
C ALA A 196 16.87 -10.23 0.39
N ARG A 197 18.19 -10.40 0.54
CA ARG A 197 19.17 -9.32 0.28
C ARG A 197 19.13 -8.85 -1.16
N SER A 198 19.14 -9.78 -2.09
CA SER A 198 19.14 -9.45 -3.51
C SER A 198 17.84 -8.74 -3.92
N TRP A 199 16.70 -9.20 -3.40
CA TRP A 199 15.41 -8.56 -3.66
C TRP A 199 15.36 -7.13 -3.12
N VAL A 200 15.75 -6.89 -1.86
CA VAL A 200 15.70 -5.52 -1.30
C VAL A 200 16.71 -4.58 -1.94
N ALA A 201 17.88 -5.08 -2.37
CA ALA A 201 18.84 -4.28 -3.13
C ALA A 201 18.24 -3.81 -4.47
N TRP A 202 17.48 -4.67 -5.14
CA TRP A 202 16.74 -4.33 -6.32
C TRP A 202 15.64 -3.28 -6.06
N GLU A 203 14.84 -3.48 -5.00
CA GLU A 203 13.83 -2.50 -4.58
C GLU A 203 14.46 -1.12 -4.35
N GLU A 204 15.59 -1.06 -3.63
CA GLU A 204 16.31 0.19 -3.39
C GLU A 204 16.79 0.85 -4.68
N ALA A 205 17.26 0.07 -5.65
CA ALA A 205 17.80 0.59 -6.90
C ALA A 205 16.75 1.39 -7.69
N HIS A 206 15.51 0.87 -7.83
CA HIS A 206 14.50 1.52 -8.64
C HIS A 206 13.54 2.44 -7.85
N VAL A 207 13.27 2.14 -6.57
CA VAL A 207 12.38 2.96 -5.73
C VAL A 207 13.07 4.25 -5.29
N SER A 208 14.40 4.23 -5.06
CA SER A 208 15.14 5.40 -4.60
C SER A 208 15.46 6.43 -5.68
N LEU A 209 15.15 6.17 -6.95
CA LEU A 209 15.33 7.15 -8.02
C LEU A 209 14.50 8.41 -7.74
N GLY A 210 15.19 9.55 -7.57
CA GLY A 210 14.57 10.81 -7.16
C GLY A 210 14.34 10.94 -5.66
N GLY A 211 14.67 9.91 -4.84
CA GLY A 211 14.64 9.90 -3.38
C GLY A 211 16.04 9.95 -2.76
N LYS A 212 16.11 10.11 -1.44
CA LYS A 212 17.36 10.13 -0.68
C LYS A 212 17.53 8.81 0.07
N GLY A 213 18.28 7.87 -0.52
CA GLY A 213 18.69 6.62 0.13
C GLY A 213 17.58 5.57 0.23
N GLY A 214 17.97 4.35 0.55
CA GLY A 214 17.08 3.23 0.77
C GLY A 214 16.38 3.27 2.14
N ASP A 215 15.49 2.32 2.37
CA ASP A 215 14.83 2.17 3.67
C ASP A 215 15.84 1.59 4.69
N PRO A 216 16.18 2.34 5.78
CA PRO A 216 17.14 1.88 6.76
C PRO A 216 16.73 0.58 7.47
N ARG A 217 15.45 0.21 7.43
CA ARG A 217 14.94 -1.05 7.98
C ARG A 217 15.44 -2.28 7.22
N PHE A 218 15.88 -2.12 5.97
CA PHE A 218 16.53 -3.20 5.21
C PHE A 218 17.87 -3.64 5.77
N ALA A 219 18.47 -2.89 6.70
CA ALA A 219 19.61 -3.36 7.49
C ALA A 219 19.24 -4.51 8.44
N ASP A 220 17.97 -4.59 8.91
CA ASP A 220 17.48 -5.68 9.75
C ASP A 220 17.16 -6.94 8.91
N PRO A 221 17.87 -8.07 9.15
CA PRO A 221 17.61 -9.33 8.44
C PRO A 221 16.15 -9.81 8.57
N ARG A 222 15.55 -9.58 9.73
CA ARG A 222 14.17 -10.00 10.00
C ARG A 222 13.19 -9.22 9.15
N PHE A 223 13.36 -7.89 9.08
CA PHE A 223 12.53 -7.04 8.23
C PHE A 223 12.68 -7.41 6.73
N ARG A 224 13.94 -7.63 6.26
CA ARG A 224 14.21 -8.07 4.89
C ARG A 224 13.49 -9.37 4.55
N ALA A 225 13.61 -10.39 5.41
CA ALA A 225 12.99 -11.70 5.18
C ALA A 225 11.46 -11.56 5.07
N THR A 226 10.82 -10.89 6.03
CA THR A 226 9.36 -10.67 6.02
C THR A 226 8.92 -9.90 4.77
N PHE A 227 9.59 -8.78 4.48
CA PHE A 227 9.25 -7.92 3.35
C PHE A 227 9.39 -8.65 2.01
N ALA A 228 10.58 -9.21 1.72
CA ALA A 228 10.83 -9.89 0.45
C ALA A 228 9.90 -11.10 0.26
N THR A 229 9.66 -11.89 1.32
CA THR A 229 8.78 -13.05 1.25
C THR A 229 7.35 -12.63 0.90
N LEU A 230 6.81 -11.61 1.56
CA LEU A 230 5.45 -11.15 1.31
C LEU A 230 5.30 -10.50 -0.06
N VAL A 231 6.24 -9.63 -0.46
CA VAL A 231 6.22 -8.97 -1.78
C VAL A 231 6.26 -10.00 -2.90
N CYS A 232 7.24 -10.93 -2.88
CA CYS A 232 7.39 -11.93 -3.94
C CYS A 232 6.19 -12.87 -4.01
N HIS A 233 5.63 -13.25 -2.85
CA HIS A 233 4.44 -14.09 -2.83
C HIS A 233 3.24 -13.37 -3.47
N VAL A 234 2.93 -12.18 -2.98
CA VAL A 234 1.78 -11.39 -3.45
C VAL A 234 1.92 -11.04 -4.93
N PHE A 235 3.09 -10.60 -5.38
CA PHE A 235 3.32 -10.23 -6.78
C PHE A 235 3.30 -11.44 -7.73
N ALA A 236 3.67 -12.63 -7.26
CA ALA A 236 3.57 -13.84 -8.07
C ALA A 236 2.10 -14.30 -8.25
N GLU A 237 1.24 -14.09 -7.23
CA GLU A 237 -0.16 -14.55 -7.26
C GLU A 237 -1.15 -13.54 -7.88
N LEU A 238 -0.83 -12.24 -7.89
CA LEU A 238 -1.84 -11.19 -8.12
C LEU A 238 -2.14 -10.86 -9.58
N GLY A 239 -1.67 -11.60 -10.55
CA GLY A 239 -1.75 -11.30 -11.99
C GLY A 239 -2.98 -10.55 -12.53
N GLU A 240 -4.15 -10.63 -11.85
CA GLU A 240 -5.39 -9.96 -12.27
C GLU A 240 -6.24 -9.41 -11.11
N ALA A 241 -5.70 -9.31 -9.90
CA ALA A 241 -6.53 -9.03 -8.71
C ALA A 241 -6.94 -7.56 -8.53
N PHE A 242 -6.26 -6.60 -9.20
CA PHE A 242 -6.65 -5.19 -9.11
C PHE A 242 -7.94 -4.94 -9.91
N PRO A 243 -8.99 -4.32 -9.31
CA PRO A 243 -10.34 -4.25 -9.90
C PRO A 243 -10.48 -3.17 -10.99
N MET A 244 -9.64 -3.20 -12.03
CA MET A 244 -9.67 -2.22 -13.13
C MET A 244 -11.04 -2.12 -13.80
N GLY A 245 -11.77 -3.22 -13.90
CA GLY A 245 -13.11 -3.26 -14.52
C GLY A 245 -14.19 -2.58 -13.69
N ASP A 246 -14.00 -2.47 -12.38
CA ASP A 246 -15.01 -1.98 -11.44
C ASP A 246 -14.84 -0.50 -11.06
N LEU A 247 -13.77 0.15 -11.49
CA LEU A 247 -13.46 1.54 -11.11
C LEU A 247 -14.59 2.52 -11.48
N ALA A 248 -15.23 2.34 -12.62
CA ALA A 248 -16.35 3.19 -13.04
C ALA A 248 -17.54 3.13 -12.08
N ARG A 249 -17.74 2.02 -11.35
CA ARG A 249 -18.85 1.84 -10.39
C ARG A 249 -18.74 2.76 -9.17
N VAL A 250 -17.53 3.22 -8.89
CA VAL A 250 -17.20 4.10 -7.75
C VAL A 250 -16.85 5.53 -8.17
N SER A 251 -17.19 5.90 -9.40
CA SER A 251 -16.94 7.24 -9.97
C SER A 251 -17.56 8.40 -9.17
N HIS A 252 -18.52 8.11 -8.28
CA HIS A 252 -19.11 9.07 -7.36
C HIS A 252 -18.23 9.42 -6.16
N LEU A 253 -17.23 8.59 -5.83
CA LEU A 253 -16.34 8.82 -4.69
C LEU A 253 -15.25 9.84 -5.06
N PRO A 254 -15.05 10.90 -4.26
CA PRO A 254 -13.98 11.85 -4.49
C PRO A 254 -12.63 11.17 -4.25
N THR A 255 -11.75 11.23 -5.25
CA THR A 255 -10.46 10.55 -5.25
C THR A 255 -9.36 11.48 -5.72
N VAL A 256 -8.21 11.46 -5.05
CA VAL A 256 -7.00 12.16 -5.47
C VAL A 256 -5.86 11.16 -5.53
N LEU A 257 -5.23 11.04 -6.70
CA LEU A 257 -4.01 10.28 -6.90
C LEU A 257 -2.84 11.24 -7.02
N VAL A 258 -1.86 11.11 -6.13
CA VAL A 258 -0.61 11.90 -6.15
C VAL A 258 0.52 11.00 -6.62
N HIS A 259 1.22 11.42 -7.67
CA HIS A 259 2.24 10.56 -8.29
C HIS A 259 3.45 11.35 -8.77
N GLY A 260 4.65 10.78 -8.60
CA GLY A 260 5.89 11.37 -9.10
C GLY A 260 6.07 11.14 -10.60
N ARG A 261 6.48 12.17 -11.35
CA ARG A 261 6.81 12.02 -12.78
C ARG A 261 7.96 11.05 -13.02
N LEU A 262 8.90 11.02 -12.09
CA LEU A 262 10.12 10.22 -12.16
C LEU A 262 9.95 8.84 -11.49
N ASP A 263 8.71 8.43 -11.18
CA ASP A 263 8.44 7.10 -10.65
C ASP A 263 8.65 6.04 -11.74
N VAL A 264 9.82 5.42 -11.71
CA VAL A 264 10.16 4.34 -12.65
C VAL A 264 9.66 2.98 -12.19
N SER A 265 9.35 2.81 -10.91
CA SER A 265 8.80 1.58 -10.35
C SER A 265 7.37 1.36 -10.83
N SER A 266 6.56 2.42 -10.74
CA SER A 266 5.19 2.45 -11.24
C SER A 266 5.02 3.70 -12.11
N PRO A 267 5.26 3.61 -13.41
CA PRO A 267 5.21 4.77 -14.30
C PRO A 267 3.88 5.51 -14.25
N VAL A 268 3.91 6.83 -14.39
CA VAL A 268 2.75 7.73 -14.29
C VAL A 268 1.58 7.35 -15.20
N GLY A 269 1.81 6.54 -16.23
CA GLY A 269 0.77 5.94 -17.07
C GLY A 269 -0.22 5.08 -16.28
N VAL A 270 0.24 4.43 -15.20
CA VAL A 270 -0.59 3.58 -14.34
C VAL A 270 -1.68 4.39 -13.64
N PRO A 271 -1.38 5.39 -12.80
CA PRO A 271 -2.42 6.21 -12.17
C PRO A 271 -3.21 7.04 -13.18
N PHE A 272 -2.64 7.40 -14.32
CA PHE A 272 -3.36 8.09 -15.40
C PHE A 272 -4.49 7.20 -15.98
N GLU A 273 -4.20 5.93 -16.24
CA GLU A 273 -5.21 4.96 -16.70
C GLU A 273 -6.31 4.77 -15.63
N VAL A 274 -5.92 4.62 -14.36
CA VAL A 274 -6.85 4.47 -13.24
C VAL A 274 -7.75 5.71 -13.13
N ALA A 275 -7.21 6.92 -13.16
CA ALA A 275 -7.98 8.15 -13.06
C ALA A 275 -8.99 8.29 -14.20
N ARG A 276 -8.60 7.94 -15.43
CA ARG A 276 -9.52 7.95 -16.58
C ARG A 276 -10.67 6.96 -16.43
N ARG A 277 -10.41 5.77 -15.90
CA ARG A 277 -11.46 4.75 -15.68
C ARG A 277 -12.34 5.07 -14.49
N TRP A 278 -11.79 5.70 -13.46
CA TRP A 278 -12.55 6.17 -12.30
C TRP A 278 -13.57 7.24 -12.68
N GLY A 279 -13.15 8.19 -13.49
CA GLY A 279 -14.01 9.25 -14.01
C GLY A 279 -13.76 10.62 -13.36
N PRO A 280 -14.73 11.56 -13.50
CA PRO A 280 -14.49 12.98 -13.27
C PRO A 280 -14.21 13.38 -11.80
N ARG A 281 -14.50 12.51 -10.84
CA ARG A 281 -14.19 12.75 -9.42
C ARG A 281 -12.82 12.21 -9.01
N CYS A 282 -12.04 11.66 -9.93
CA CYS A 282 -10.64 11.30 -9.68
C CYS A 282 -9.71 12.34 -10.27
N GLU A 283 -9.01 13.07 -9.40
CA GLU A 283 -7.96 14.01 -9.76
C GLU A 283 -6.61 13.30 -9.73
N LEU A 284 -5.81 13.42 -10.79
CA LEU A 284 -4.41 13.02 -10.80
C LEU A 284 -3.51 14.25 -10.66
N GLN A 285 -2.76 14.31 -9.56
CA GLN A 285 -1.73 15.32 -9.29
C GLN A 285 -0.35 14.72 -9.56
N VAL A 286 0.34 15.23 -10.58
CA VAL A 286 1.70 14.80 -10.90
C VAL A 286 2.71 15.76 -10.30
N VAL A 287 3.68 15.23 -9.54
CA VAL A 287 4.82 15.97 -8.99
C VAL A 287 6.00 15.73 -9.92
N GLU A 288 6.42 16.76 -10.65
CA GLU A 288 7.30 16.63 -11.81
C GLU A 288 8.75 16.21 -11.46
N ASP A 289 9.22 16.46 -10.25
CA ASP A 289 10.60 16.27 -9.81
C ASP A 289 10.77 15.22 -8.70
N GLU A 290 9.75 14.37 -8.48
CA GLU A 290 9.81 13.25 -7.52
C GLU A 290 9.56 11.90 -8.19
N GLY A 291 10.12 10.84 -7.56
CA GLY A 291 9.97 9.43 -7.98
C GLY A 291 8.83 8.72 -7.25
N HIS A 292 9.11 7.51 -6.72
CA HIS A 292 8.13 6.68 -6.00
C HIS A 292 7.71 7.26 -4.63
N GLY A 293 8.26 8.38 -4.24
CA GLY A 293 7.94 9.12 -3.03
C GLY A 293 8.75 10.40 -2.95
N GLY A 294 8.40 11.25 -1.98
CA GLY A 294 9.12 12.48 -1.73
C GLY A 294 8.31 13.46 -0.89
N PRO A 295 8.95 14.50 -0.36
CA PRO A 295 8.32 15.46 0.53
C PRO A 295 7.19 16.27 -0.13
N LYS A 296 7.30 16.57 -1.44
CA LYS A 296 6.25 17.30 -2.18
C LYS A 296 5.01 16.44 -2.39
N MET A 297 5.19 15.13 -2.70
CA MET A 297 4.08 14.20 -2.79
C MET A 297 3.38 14.02 -1.45
N VAL A 298 4.15 13.87 -0.36
CA VAL A 298 3.60 13.75 1.00
C VAL A 298 2.80 15.02 1.37
N ASP A 299 3.30 16.19 1.06
CA ASP A 299 2.62 17.48 1.29
C ASP A 299 1.36 17.61 0.42
N ALA A 300 1.40 17.18 -0.85
CA ALA A 300 0.24 17.14 -1.72
C ALA A 300 -0.86 16.21 -1.18
N CYS A 301 -0.50 15.04 -0.66
CA CYS A 301 -1.44 14.12 0.00
C CYS A 301 -2.06 14.75 1.24
N ALA A 302 -1.29 15.41 2.11
CA ALA A 302 -1.82 16.08 3.30
C ALA A 302 -2.82 17.18 2.94
N ARG A 303 -2.55 17.97 1.88
CA ARG A 303 -3.51 18.95 1.35
C ARG A 303 -4.77 18.29 0.80
N ALA A 304 -4.63 17.21 0.04
CA ALA A 304 -5.77 16.48 -0.51
C ALA A 304 -6.66 15.88 0.61
N ILE A 305 -6.05 15.29 1.65
CA ILE A 305 -6.75 14.77 2.83
C ILE A 305 -7.54 15.89 3.52
N ALA A 306 -6.92 17.04 3.77
CA ALA A 306 -7.59 18.19 4.40
C ALA A 306 -8.74 18.74 3.54
N ARG A 307 -8.57 18.81 2.23
CA ARG A 307 -9.60 19.26 1.29
C ARG A 307 -10.82 18.33 1.28
N LEU A 308 -10.60 17.01 1.19
CA LEU A 308 -11.69 16.04 1.20
C LEU A 308 -12.45 16.03 2.53
N ALA A 309 -11.76 16.25 3.65
CA ALA A 309 -12.42 16.41 4.95
C ALA A 309 -13.31 17.66 5.00
N SER A 310 -12.83 18.78 4.49
CA SER A 310 -13.60 20.04 4.47
C SER A 310 -14.88 19.90 3.64
N THR A 311 -14.81 19.24 2.49
CA THR A 311 -15.98 18.97 1.65
C THR A 311 -17.00 18.11 2.40
N HIS A 312 -16.53 17.05 3.08
CA HIS A 312 -17.39 16.15 3.85
C HIS A 312 -18.07 16.85 5.05
N LEU A 313 -17.37 17.79 5.69
CA LEU A 313 -17.93 18.56 6.83
C LEU A 313 -18.95 19.61 6.36
N LEU A 314 -18.85 20.09 5.11
CA LEU A 314 -19.75 21.10 4.55
C LEU A 314 -21.00 20.50 3.89
N GLU A 315 -20.95 19.23 3.45
CA GLU A 315 -22.13 18.52 2.96
C GLU A 315 -22.87 17.89 4.16
N PRO A 316 -24.06 18.40 4.56
CA PRO A 316 -24.86 17.72 5.58
C PRO A 316 -25.17 16.30 5.07
N ARG A 317 -24.94 15.29 5.92
CA ARG A 317 -25.39 13.93 5.63
C ARG A 317 -26.85 13.99 5.23
N LEU A 318 -27.13 13.74 3.96
CA LEU A 318 -28.48 13.41 3.54
C LEU A 318 -28.81 12.07 4.24
N THR A 319 -29.34 12.19 5.44
CA THR A 319 -29.95 11.08 6.15
C THR A 319 -31.11 10.62 5.30
N GLY A 320 -30.92 9.52 4.57
CA GLY A 320 -32.00 8.82 3.95
C GLY A 320 -33.04 8.49 5.02
N PRO A 321 -34.34 8.54 4.69
CA PRO A 321 -35.37 8.23 5.65
C PRO A 321 -35.17 6.82 6.19
N ALA A 322 -35.21 6.68 7.50
CA ALA A 322 -35.37 5.38 8.15
C ALA A 322 -36.63 4.72 7.53
N SER A 323 -36.43 3.65 6.81
CA SER A 323 -37.56 2.83 6.34
C SER A 323 -38.22 2.19 7.54
N PRO A 324 -39.56 2.15 7.56
CA PRO A 324 -40.36 1.65 8.68
C PRO A 324 -40.20 0.17 8.95
#